data_9749c9bb5967beb6d562a0ea2fb41a36
#
_entry.id   9749c9bb5967beb6d562a0ea2fb41a36
#
_cell.length_a   1.000
_cell.length_b   1.000
_cell.length_c   1.000
_cell.angle_alpha   90.00
_cell.angle_beta   90.00
_cell.angle_gamma   90.00
#
_symmetry.space_group_name_H-M   'P 1'
#
loop_
_entity.id
_entity.type
_entity.pdbx_description
1 polymer ?
#
loop_
_entity_poly.entity_id
_entity_poly.type
_entity_poly.pdbx_seq_one_letter_code
_entity_poly.pdbx_strand_id
1 'polypeptide(L)'
;MSNSKKLNLDSIIGRLLEVQGSQPGKNVQLTENEIRGLCLKSREIFLSQPILLELEAPLKICGDIHESNYFFPGDYVDRGKQSLETICLLLAYKIKYPENFFLLRGNHECASINRIYGFYDECKRCYNIKLWKTFTDCFNCLPIIAIVDEKIFCCHGGLSPDLQSMEQIRRIMRPTDVPDQGLLCDLLWSDPDKDVQGWGVSFTFGAEVVAKFLHKHDLDLICRARQVVEDGYEFFAKWQLVTLFSAPNYCGKFDNSGAMMSVDEPLMCSFQILKPTDKNKGRHITPPRNSAKAKK
;
A
#
# COMPACT_ATOMS: atom_id res chain seq x y z
N MET A 1 -26.34 24.84 -11.59
CA MET A 1 -25.47 24.91 -10.38
C MET A 1 -25.80 23.71 -9.51
N SER A 2 -25.08 22.59 -9.64
CA SER A 2 -25.34 21.37 -8.87
C SER A 2 -24.81 21.60 -7.46
N ASN A 3 -25.71 21.48 -6.49
CA ASN A 3 -25.40 21.47 -5.07
C ASN A 3 -24.54 20.23 -4.78
N SER A 4 -23.20 20.35 -4.89
CA SER A 4 -22.29 19.27 -4.49
C SER A 4 -22.42 19.13 -2.98
N LYS A 5 -23.20 18.13 -2.51
CA LYS A 5 -23.21 17.77 -1.10
C LYS A 5 -21.76 17.62 -0.64
N LYS A 6 -21.35 18.47 0.27
CA LYS A 6 -20.01 18.43 0.86
C LYS A 6 -19.75 17.01 1.38
N LEU A 7 -18.67 16.39 0.93
CA LEU A 7 -18.27 15.05 1.34
C LEU A 7 -18.06 15.01 2.86
N ASN A 8 -18.83 14.20 3.58
CA ASN A 8 -18.67 14.07 5.03
C ASN A 8 -17.66 12.98 5.35
N LEU A 9 -16.38 13.35 5.39
CA LEU A 9 -15.27 12.42 5.60
C LEU A 9 -15.34 11.68 6.94
N ASP A 10 -15.73 12.37 8.03
CA ASP A 10 -15.79 11.75 9.36
C ASP A 10 -16.86 10.66 9.41
N SER A 11 -18.02 10.89 8.79
CA SER A 11 -19.06 9.87 8.66
C SER A 11 -18.62 8.69 7.79
N ILE A 12 -17.89 8.94 6.70
CA ILE A 12 -17.37 7.88 5.82
C ILE A 12 -16.34 7.04 6.57
N ILE A 13 -15.36 7.67 7.21
CA ILE A 13 -14.31 7.00 7.99
C ILE A 13 -14.95 6.19 9.12
N GLY A 14 -15.87 6.77 9.89
CA GLY A 14 -16.58 6.08 10.98
C GLY A 14 -17.25 4.81 10.51
N ARG A 15 -18.06 4.86 9.42
CA ARG A 15 -18.72 3.68 8.84
C ARG A 15 -17.74 2.62 8.34
N LEU A 16 -16.59 3.03 7.77
CA LEU A 16 -15.56 2.11 7.30
C LEU A 16 -14.85 1.42 8.47
N LEU A 17 -14.59 2.13 9.57
CA LEU A 17 -13.97 1.57 10.77
C LEU A 17 -14.91 0.66 11.59
N GLU A 18 -16.23 0.91 11.62
CA GLU A 18 -17.21 0.08 12.32
C GLU A 18 -17.25 -1.37 11.82
N VAL A 19 -16.86 -1.63 10.58
CA VAL A 19 -16.80 -2.98 10.01
C VAL A 19 -15.44 -3.65 10.20
N GLN A 20 -14.43 -2.92 10.65
CA GLN A 20 -13.14 -3.46 11.05
C GLN A 20 -13.35 -4.41 12.26
N GLY A 21 -13.14 -5.71 12.08
CA GLY A 21 -13.41 -6.73 13.10
C GLY A 21 -14.80 -7.37 13.03
N SER A 22 -15.69 -6.94 12.13
CA SER A 22 -16.92 -7.66 11.81
C SER A 22 -16.62 -8.93 11.00
N GLN A 23 -17.56 -9.89 11.00
CA GLN A 23 -17.37 -11.10 10.18
C GLN A 23 -17.09 -10.76 8.71
N PRO A 24 -16.14 -11.45 8.05
CA PRO A 24 -15.83 -11.23 6.63
C PRO A 24 -17.10 -11.35 5.78
N GLY A 25 -17.44 -10.29 5.03
CA GLY A 25 -18.62 -10.26 4.15
C GLY A 25 -19.69 -9.23 4.52
N LYS A 26 -19.52 -8.47 5.61
CA LYS A 26 -20.36 -7.31 5.88
C LYS A 26 -19.81 -6.12 5.07
N ASN A 27 -20.44 -5.81 3.95
CA ASN A 27 -20.06 -4.67 3.12
C ASN A 27 -20.46 -3.36 3.80
N VAL A 28 -19.57 -2.39 3.81
CA VAL A 28 -19.90 -1.02 4.19
C VAL A 28 -20.79 -0.42 3.10
N GLN A 29 -21.94 0.08 3.46
CA GLN A 29 -22.83 0.77 2.52
C GLN A 29 -22.39 2.23 2.33
N LEU A 30 -21.36 2.45 1.52
CA LEU A 30 -21.10 3.75 0.93
C LEU A 30 -21.96 3.91 -0.32
N THR A 31 -22.47 5.12 -0.54
CA THR A 31 -23.16 5.43 -1.79
C THR A 31 -22.14 5.59 -2.92
N GLU A 32 -22.54 5.27 -4.16
CA GLU A 32 -21.69 5.49 -5.33
C GLU A 32 -21.20 6.94 -5.41
N ASN A 33 -22.04 7.92 -5.05
CA ASN A 33 -21.68 9.33 -5.05
C ASN A 33 -20.59 9.67 -4.02
N GLU A 34 -20.61 9.04 -2.85
CA GLU A 34 -19.53 9.21 -1.86
C GLU A 34 -18.21 8.67 -2.39
N ILE A 35 -18.22 7.47 -2.95
CA ILE A 35 -16.99 6.85 -3.52
C ILE A 35 -16.45 7.67 -4.69
N ARG A 36 -17.33 8.11 -5.60
CA ARG A 36 -16.93 9.02 -6.68
C ARG A 36 -16.34 10.32 -6.15
N GLY A 37 -16.93 10.86 -5.10
CA GLY A 37 -16.42 12.06 -4.42
C GLY A 37 -15.03 11.85 -3.84
N LEU A 38 -14.77 10.68 -3.20
CA LEU A 38 -13.45 10.31 -2.70
C LEU A 38 -12.42 10.24 -3.85
N CYS A 39 -12.73 9.50 -4.92
CA CYS A 39 -11.82 9.37 -6.07
C CYS A 39 -11.50 10.72 -6.71
N LEU A 40 -12.51 11.56 -6.96
CA LEU A 40 -12.31 12.85 -7.62
C LEU A 40 -11.49 13.81 -6.75
N LYS A 41 -11.79 13.87 -5.45
CA LYS A 41 -11.06 14.75 -4.54
C LYS A 41 -9.62 14.29 -4.30
N SER A 42 -9.41 12.99 -4.14
CA SER A 42 -8.05 12.43 -4.03
C SER A 42 -7.23 12.66 -5.30
N ARG A 43 -7.85 12.50 -6.48
CA ARG A 43 -7.21 12.80 -7.76
C ARG A 43 -6.70 14.25 -7.83
N GLU A 44 -7.51 15.23 -7.39
CA GLU A 44 -7.09 16.63 -7.32
C GLU A 44 -5.85 16.79 -6.43
N ILE A 45 -5.85 16.16 -5.25
CA ILE A 45 -4.73 16.20 -4.31
C ILE A 45 -3.48 15.55 -4.91
N PHE A 46 -3.60 14.36 -5.51
CA PHE A 46 -2.46 13.68 -6.14
C PHE A 46 -1.84 14.51 -7.26
N LEU A 47 -2.65 15.18 -8.08
CA LEU A 47 -2.16 16.04 -9.16
C LEU A 47 -1.56 17.37 -8.67
N SER A 48 -1.95 17.85 -7.50
CA SER A 48 -1.34 19.03 -6.88
C SER A 48 0.00 18.73 -6.20
N GLN A 49 0.27 17.47 -5.84
CA GLN A 49 1.52 17.01 -5.28
C GLN A 49 2.47 16.50 -6.38
N PRO A 50 3.80 16.53 -6.20
CA PRO A 50 4.74 15.99 -7.18
C PRO A 50 4.60 14.47 -7.35
N ILE A 51 5.03 13.94 -8.50
CA ILE A 51 5.05 12.49 -8.76
C ILE A 51 6.14 11.77 -7.95
N LEU A 52 7.25 12.47 -7.67
CA LEU A 52 8.29 12.11 -6.73
C LEU A 52 8.05 12.96 -5.48
N LEU A 53 7.60 12.33 -4.40
CA LEU A 53 7.37 12.99 -3.12
C LEU A 53 8.69 13.20 -2.38
N GLU A 54 8.86 14.35 -1.77
CA GLU A 54 9.95 14.63 -0.84
C GLU A 54 9.33 14.76 0.55
N LEU A 55 9.67 13.82 1.44
CA LEU A 55 9.07 13.66 2.76
C LEU A 55 10.13 13.87 3.83
N GLU A 56 9.68 14.32 5.00
CA GLU A 56 10.52 14.54 6.17
C GLU A 56 10.19 13.52 7.27
N ALA A 57 11.21 13.05 7.98
CA ALA A 57 11.03 12.30 9.20
C ALA A 57 10.58 13.26 10.36
N PRO A 58 9.86 12.75 11.39
CA PRO A 58 9.53 11.34 11.61
C PRO A 58 8.31 10.90 10.80
N LEU A 59 8.35 9.66 10.31
CA LEU A 59 7.22 9.07 9.58
C LEU A 59 7.13 7.55 9.80
N LYS A 60 5.95 6.99 9.54
CA LYS A 60 5.69 5.55 9.55
C LYS A 60 5.37 5.07 8.14
N ILE A 61 6.04 4.01 7.73
CA ILE A 61 5.84 3.35 6.45
C ILE A 61 4.98 2.10 6.69
N CYS A 62 3.73 2.13 6.24
CA CYS A 62 2.63 1.17 6.47
C CYS A 62 2.25 0.97 7.95
N GLY A 63 0.97 0.80 8.28
CA GLY A 63 0.49 0.39 9.59
C GLY A 63 -0.51 1.30 10.27
N ASP A 64 -0.45 1.48 11.56
CA ASP A 64 -1.50 1.98 12.44
C ASP A 64 -1.65 3.52 12.42
N ILE A 65 -2.93 4.00 12.47
CA ILE A 65 -3.27 5.41 12.22
C ILE A 65 -3.44 6.14 13.56
N HIS A 66 -2.36 6.63 14.17
CA HIS A 66 -2.42 7.60 15.27
C HIS A 66 -1.20 8.54 15.26
N GLU A 67 -1.44 9.86 15.16
CA GLU A 67 -0.55 10.99 15.46
C GLU A 67 0.86 11.04 14.81
N SER A 68 1.04 10.48 13.61
CA SER A 68 2.32 10.52 12.86
C SER A 68 2.06 10.71 11.38
N ASN A 69 3.10 11.08 10.62
CA ASN A 69 3.05 11.02 9.17
C ASN A 69 3.00 9.57 8.71
N TYR A 70 2.09 9.25 7.78
CA TYR A 70 1.91 7.90 7.25
C TYR A 70 2.21 7.84 5.78
N PHE A 71 2.92 6.79 5.40
CA PHE A 71 3.32 6.52 4.03
C PHE A 71 3.06 5.06 3.66
N PHE A 72 2.43 4.84 2.51
CA PHE A 72 2.06 3.52 2.01
C PHE A 72 2.64 3.29 0.62
N PRO A 73 3.43 2.22 0.42
CA PRO A 73 4.15 1.97 -0.82
C PRO A 73 3.36 1.28 -1.94
N GLY A 74 2.02 1.21 -1.88
CA GLY A 74 1.17 0.67 -2.96
C GLY A 74 0.45 -0.63 -2.62
N ASP A 75 -0.28 -1.18 -3.61
CA ASP A 75 -1.08 -2.41 -3.58
C ASP A 75 -2.23 -2.38 -2.57
N TYR A 76 -3.19 -1.52 -2.83
CA TYR A 76 -4.38 -1.32 -1.98
C TYR A 76 -5.56 -2.17 -2.39
N VAL A 77 -5.53 -2.74 -3.58
CA VAL A 77 -6.63 -3.49 -4.19
C VAL A 77 -6.17 -4.88 -4.63
N ASP A 78 -7.12 -5.73 -4.96
CA ASP A 78 -6.93 -7.13 -5.37
C ASP A 78 -6.61 -8.11 -4.22
N ARG A 79 -6.72 -9.38 -4.51
CA ARG A 79 -6.41 -10.53 -3.64
C ARG A 79 -7.24 -10.61 -2.36
N GLY A 80 -7.64 -9.49 -1.78
CA GLY A 80 -8.49 -9.39 -0.60
C GLY A 80 -9.99 -9.47 -0.93
N LYS A 81 -10.83 -9.53 0.12
CA LYS A 81 -12.29 -9.55 -0.01
C LYS A 81 -12.93 -8.17 0.21
N GLN A 82 -12.15 -7.19 0.59
CA GLN A 82 -12.59 -5.86 1.04
C GLN A 82 -11.71 -4.76 0.44
N SER A 83 -11.36 -4.90 -0.87
CA SER A 83 -10.54 -3.90 -1.56
C SER A 83 -11.21 -2.54 -1.66
N LEU A 84 -12.55 -2.53 -1.84
CA LEU A 84 -13.34 -1.29 -1.90
C LEU A 84 -13.28 -0.52 -0.58
N GLU A 85 -13.49 -1.21 0.55
CA GLU A 85 -13.43 -0.60 1.87
C GLU A 85 -12.03 -0.06 2.16
N THR A 86 -11.01 -0.85 1.87
CA THR A 86 -9.61 -0.47 2.09
C THR A 86 -9.25 0.78 1.31
N ILE A 87 -9.46 0.79 0.00
CA ILE A 87 -9.09 1.96 -0.82
C ILE A 87 -9.93 3.19 -0.47
N CYS A 88 -11.23 3.03 -0.18
CA CYS A 88 -12.07 4.16 0.23
C CYS A 88 -11.60 4.77 1.56
N LEU A 89 -11.16 3.96 2.52
CA LEU A 89 -10.61 4.43 3.79
C LEU A 89 -9.31 5.21 3.57
N LEU A 90 -8.39 4.67 2.77
CA LEU A 90 -7.12 5.34 2.45
C LEU A 90 -7.33 6.67 1.72
N LEU A 91 -8.25 6.71 0.73
CA LEU A 91 -8.60 7.95 0.04
C LEU A 91 -9.27 8.97 0.97
N ALA A 92 -10.13 8.52 1.91
CA ALA A 92 -10.74 9.41 2.89
C ALA A 92 -9.68 10.03 3.83
N TYR A 93 -8.70 9.24 4.29
CA TYR A 93 -7.59 9.76 5.07
C TYR A 93 -6.69 10.70 4.27
N LYS A 94 -6.40 10.37 3.01
CA LYS A 94 -5.64 11.27 2.11
C LYS A 94 -6.32 12.63 1.95
N ILE A 95 -7.63 12.67 1.83
CA ILE A 95 -8.39 13.92 1.73
C ILE A 95 -8.39 14.66 3.06
N LYS A 96 -8.49 13.94 4.18
CA LYS A 96 -8.53 14.54 5.52
C LYS A 96 -7.18 15.09 5.96
N TYR A 97 -6.09 14.40 5.59
CA TYR A 97 -4.71 14.71 6.01
C TYR A 97 -3.75 14.75 4.79
N PRO A 98 -3.92 15.68 3.85
CA PRO A 98 -3.18 15.66 2.59
C PRO A 98 -1.67 15.80 2.75
N GLU A 99 -1.21 16.49 3.81
CA GLU A 99 0.22 16.75 4.07
C GLU A 99 0.86 15.76 5.05
N ASN A 100 0.07 14.81 5.59
CA ASN A 100 0.57 13.85 6.58
C ASN A 100 0.26 12.39 6.20
N PHE A 101 -0.44 12.18 5.09
CA PHE A 101 -0.86 10.86 4.64
C PHE A 101 -0.51 10.68 3.17
N PHE A 102 0.42 9.77 2.89
CA PHE A 102 1.00 9.61 1.56
C PHE A 102 0.75 8.20 1.01
N LEU A 103 0.37 8.13 -0.25
CA LEU A 103 0.10 6.90 -0.98
C LEU A 103 0.94 6.87 -2.24
N LEU A 104 1.73 5.82 -2.46
CA LEU A 104 2.36 5.54 -3.74
C LEU A 104 1.49 4.60 -4.57
N ARG A 105 1.75 4.58 -5.86
CA ARG A 105 1.18 3.63 -6.79
C ARG A 105 1.89 2.29 -6.66
N GLY A 106 1.12 1.20 -6.50
CA GLY A 106 1.58 -0.16 -6.67
C GLY A 106 1.25 -0.69 -8.07
N ASN A 107 1.74 -1.88 -8.38
CA ASN A 107 1.48 -2.52 -9.66
C ASN A 107 0.01 -3.00 -9.79
N HIS A 108 -0.71 -3.21 -8.68
CA HIS A 108 -2.14 -3.48 -8.68
C HIS A 108 -3.02 -2.25 -8.91
N GLU A 109 -2.51 -1.04 -8.72
CA GLU A 109 -3.19 0.20 -9.10
C GLU A 109 -3.08 0.47 -10.61
N CYS A 110 -3.26 -0.59 -11.42
CA CYS A 110 -3.21 -0.61 -12.86
C CYS A 110 -4.42 -1.36 -13.43
N ALA A 111 -5.07 -0.81 -14.46
CA ALA A 111 -6.29 -1.38 -15.05
C ALA A 111 -6.07 -2.78 -15.61
N SER A 112 -4.94 -3.06 -16.26
CA SER A 112 -4.60 -4.37 -16.83
C SER A 112 -4.48 -5.45 -15.75
N ILE A 113 -4.04 -5.08 -14.54
CA ILE A 113 -3.82 -5.98 -13.41
C ILE A 113 -5.10 -6.15 -12.61
N ASN A 114 -5.68 -5.08 -12.09
CA ASN A 114 -6.85 -5.18 -11.19
C ASN A 114 -8.14 -5.62 -11.90
N ARG A 115 -8.13 -5.69 -13.23
CA ARG A 115 -9.18 -6.33 -14.00
C ARG A 115 -9.17 -7.86 -13.87
N ILE A 116 -8.00 -8.46 -13.58
CA ILE A 116 -7.78 -9.91 -13.54
C ILE A 116 -7.80 -10.43 -12.10
N TYR A 117 -7.28 -9.66 -11.13
CA TYR A 117 -7.00 -10.14 -9.79
C TYR A 117 -8.09 -9.83 -8.75
N GLY A 118 -9.24 -9.27 -9.15
CA GLY A 118 -10.45 -9.26 -8.34
C GLY A 118 -11.13 -7.92 -8.14
N PHE A 119 -10.44 -6.80 -8.16
CA PHE A 119 -11.02 -5.49 -7.88
C PHE A 119 -12.09 -5.05 -8.90
N TYR A 120 -11.88 -5.36 -10.18
CA TYR A 120 -12.91 -5.13 -11.23
C TYR A 120 -14.21 -5.88 -10.92
N ASP A 121 -14.10 -7.16 -10.56
CA ASP A 121 -15.27 -7.99 -10.25
C ASP A 121 -15.95 -7.53 -8.95
N GLU A 122 -15.18 -7.08 -7.96
CA GLU A 122 -15.72 -6.49 -6.73
C GLU A 122 -16.50 -5.21 -7.03
N CYS A 123 -15.94 -4.29 -7.81
CA CYS A 123 -16.64 -3.07 -8.24
C CYS A 123 -17.92 -3.38 -9.04
N LYS A 124 -17.85 -4.34 -9.98
CA LYS A 124 -18.98 -4.75 -10.80
C LYS A 124 -20.10 -5.38 -9.97
N ARG A 125 -19.75 -6.18 -8.99
CA ARG A 125 -20.68 -6.88 -8.10
C ARG A 125 -21.35 -5.94 -7.10
N CYS A 126 -20.56 -5.05 -6.47
CA CYS A 126 -21.08 -4.18 -5.40
C CYS A 126 -21.69 -2.88 -5.96
N TYR A 127 -21.25 -2.42 -7.10
CA TYR A 127 -21.67 -1.17 -7.75
C TYR A 127 -21.84 -1.37 -9.27
N ASN A 128 -20.86 -0.86 -10.07
CA ASN A 128 -20.89 -0.95 -11.54
C ASN A 128 -19.50 -0.70 -12.13
N ILE A 129 -19.36 -0.98 -13.44
CA ILE A 129 -18.11 -0.80 -14.19
C ILE A 129 -17.69 0.68 -14.30
N LYS A 130 -18.63 1.64 -14.26
CA LYS A 130 -18.30 3.06 -14.33
C LYS A 130 -17.53 3.50 -13.08
N LEU A 131 -17.85 2.92 -11.92
CA LEU A 131 -17.13 3.18 -10.68
C LEU A 131 -15.70 2.64 -10.75
N TRP A 132 -15.49 1.43 -11.26
CA TRP A 132 -14.14 0.90 -11.50
C TRP A 132 -13.29 1.82 -12.39
N LYS A 133 -13.86 2.36 -13.48
CA LYS A 133 -13.18 3.35 -14.32
C LYS A 133 -12.83 4.62 -13.54
N THR A 134 -13.70 5.06 -12.63
CA THR A 134 -13.43 6.23 -11.78
C THR A 134 -12.22 5.98 -10.85
N PHE A 135 -12.09 4.76 -10.30
CA PHE A 135 -10.88 4.37 -9.54
C PHE A 135 -9.64 4.32 -10.43
N THR A 136 -9.73 3.75 -11.63
CA THR A 136 -8.63 3.73 -12.60
C THR A 136 -8.12 5.14 -12.90
N ASP A 137 -9.03 6.10 -13.15
CA ASP A 137 -8.67 7.50 -13.39
C ASP A 137 -7.97 8.13 -12.16
N CYS A 138 -8.36 7.73 -10.95
CA CYS A 138 -7.72 8.17 -9.71
C CYS A 138 -6.32 7.54 -9.54
N PHE A 139 -6.19 6.22 -9.78
CA PHE A 139 -4.94 5.48 -9.66
C PHE A 139 -3.86 5.97 -10.63
N ASN A 140 -4.26 6.36 -11.83
CA ASN A 140 -3.36 6.93 -12.84
C ASN A 140 -2.75 8.29 -12.41
N CYS A 141 -3.22 8.87 -11.31
CA CYS A 141 -2.70 10.12 -10.75
C CYS A 141 -1.83 9.93 -9.51
N LEU A 142 -1.70 8.69 -8.98
CA LEU A 142 -0.89 8.41 -7.80
C LEU A 142 0.59 8.77 -8.03
N PRO A 143 1.30 9.28 -7.01
CA PRO A 143 2.74 9.40 -7.00
C PRO A 143 3.41 8.02 -7.14
N ILE A 144 4.63 7.99 -7.66
CA ILE A 144 5.34 6.73 -7.95
C ILE A 144 6.46 6.47 -6.95
N ILE A 145 7.19 7.51 -6.55
CA ILE A 145 8.37 7.44 -5.69
C ILE A 145 8.23 8.43 -4.55
N ALA A 146 8.80 8.10 -3.40
CA ALA A 146 9.07 9.05 -2.33
C ALA A 146 10.55 8.99 -1.93
N ILE A 147 11.12 10.12 -1.53
CA ILE A 147 12.44 10.20 -0.90
C ILE A 147 12.25 10.83 0.48
N VAL A 148 12.74 10.16 1.52
CA VAL A 148 12.67 10.64 2.90
C VAL A 148 14.02 11.24 3.27
N ASP A 149 14.02 12.52 3.68
CA ASP A 149 15.20 13.30 4.09
C ASP A 149 16.42 13.12 3.17
N GLU A 150 16.16 13.09 1.86
CA GLU A 150 17.18 12.92 0.82
C GLU A 150 18.02 11.64 0.94
N LYS A 151 17.66 10.68 1.81
CA LYS A 151 18.45 9.49 2.16
C LYS A 151 17.74 8.15 1.91
N ILE A 152 16.41 8.08 2.04
CA ILE A 152 15.69 6.83 1.87
C ILE A 152 14.84 6.90 0.60
N PHE A 153 15.19 6.09 -0.40
CA PHE A 153 14.44 5.98 -1.65
C PHE A 153 13.31 4.94 -1.49
N CYS A 154 12.07 5.37 -1.63
CA CYS A 154 10.88 4.53 -1.45
C CYS A 154 10.16 4.33 -2.79
N CYS A 155 9.93 3.07 -3.16
CA CYS A 155 9.19 2.65 -4.36
C CYS A 155 8.31 1.44 -4.05
N HIS A 156 7.41 1.06 -4.97
CA HIS A 156 6.64 -0.16 -4.81
C HIS A 156 7.43 -1.40 -5.26
N GLY A 157 7.93 -1.43 -6.48
CA GLY A 157 8.73 -2.50 -7.06
C GLY A 157 10.21 -2.36 -6.68
N GLY A 158 10.99 -1.69 -7.49
CA GLY A 158 12.42 -1.55 -7.25
C GLY A 158 13.10 -0.62 -8.26
N LEU A 159 14.30 -0.99 -8.66
CA LEU A 159 15.13 -0.19 -9.54
C LEU A 159 14.87 -0.48 -11.03
N SER A 160 15.31 0.45 -11.88
CA SER A 160 15.29 0.33 -13.34
C SER A 160 16.68 0.61 -13.92
N PRO A 161 17.12 -0.13 -14.94
CA PRO A 161 18.33 0.19 -15.68
C PRO A 161 18.25 1.55 -16.40
N ASP A 162 17.02 2.00 -16.70
CA ASP A 162 16.75 3.28 -17.35
C ASP A 162 16.84 4.47 -16.39
N LEU A 163 16.84 4.24 -15.07
CA LEU A 163 16.89 5.30 -14.06
C LEU A 163 18.30 5.86 -13.89
N GLN A 164 18.58 6.95 -14.58
CA GLN A 164 19.88 7.64 -14.51
C GLN A 164 19.85 8.87 -13.59
N SER A 165 18.69 9.51 -13.44
CA SER A 165 18.51 10.67 -12.57
C SER A 165 17.08 10.76 -12.05
N MET A 166 16.88 11.37 -10.88
CA MET A 166 15.55 11.59 -10.28
C MET A 166 14.68 12.52 -11.15
N GLU A 167 15.31 13.34 -11.98
CA GLU A 167 14.62 14.22 -12.92
C GLU A 167 13.78 13.45 -13.96
N GLN A 168 14.20 12.24 -14.33
CA GLN A 168 13.42 11.40 -15.24
C GLN A 168 12.06 11.02 -14.61
N ILE A 169 12.04 10.75 -13.30
CA ILE A 169 10.79 10.48 -12.56
C ILE A 169 9.93 11.73 -12.52
N ARG A 170 10.50 12.90 -12.20
CA ARG A 170 9.77 14.17 -12.13
C ARG A 170 9.10 14.55 -13.44
N ARG A 171 9.65 14.10 -14.58
CA ARG A 171 9.11 14.36 -15.93
C ARG A 171 7.98 13.42 -16.36
N ILE A 172 7.68 12.36 -15.61
CA ILE A 172 6.55 11.49 -15.93
C ILE A 172 5.25 12.27 -15.74
N MET A 173 4.52 12.45 -16.82
CA MET A 173 3.24 13.18 -16.82
C MET A 173 2.13 12.34 -16.21
N ARG A 174 1.28 12.94 -15.41
CA ARG A 174 0.06 12.32 -14.87
C ARG A 174 -1.20 13.06 -15.34
N PRO A 175 -2.31 12.37 -15.58
CA PRO A 175 -2.55 10.94 -15.40
C PRO A 175 -1.80 10.07 -16.44
N THR A 176 -1.31 8.90 -16.01
CA THR A 176 -0.64 7.94 -16.90
C THR A 176 -1.01 6.51 -16.54
N ASP A 177 -1.20 5.67 -17.54
CA ASP A 177 -1.28 4.23 -17.34
C ASP A 177 0.13 3.64 -17.19
N VAL A 178 0.24 2.39 -16.71
CA VAL A 178 1.51 1.68 -16.60
C VAL A 178 1.82 1.01 -17.94
N PRO A 179 2.93 1.35 -18.60
CA PRO A 179 3.33 0.69 -19.83
C PRO A 179 3.84 -0.74 -19.55
N ASP A 180 3.93 -1.57 -20.57
CA ASP A 180 4.40 -2.96 -20.44
C ASP A 180 5.91 -3.06 -20.22
N GLN A 181 6.69 -1.99 -20.44
CA GLN A 181 8.15 -1.93 -20.28
C GLN A 181 8.64 -0.51 -20.02
N GLY A 182 9.89 -0.39 -19.59
CA GLY A 182 10.59 0.87 -19.35
C GLY A 182 10.47 1.37 -17.91
N LEU A 183 11.00 2.57 -17.66
CA LEU A 183 11.22 3.13 -16.33
C LEU A 183 10.04 2.99 -15.38
N LEU A 184 8.84 3.43 -15.80
CA LEU A 184 7.64 3.37 -14.94
C LEU A 184 7.23 1.94 -14.63
N CYS A 185 7.32 1.04 -15.61
CA CYS A 185 7.05 -0.38 -15.40
C CYS A 185 8.02 -0.97 -14.39
N ASP A 186 9.32 -0.75 -14.56
CA ASP A 186 10.35 -1.29 -13.67
C ASP A 186 10.19 -0.81 -12.23
N LEU A 187 9.93 0.48 -12.02
CA LEU A 187 9.72 1.05 -10.68
C LEU A 187 8.55 0.41 -9.92
N LEU A 188 7.58 -0.19 -10.63
CA LEU A 188 6.43 -0.86 -10.05
C LEU A 188 6.57 -2.39 -10.02
N TRP A 189 7.46 -2.98 -10.82
CA TRP A 189 7.50 -4.42 -11.04
C TRP A 189 8.82 -5.11 -10.71
N SER A 190 9.94 -4.39 -10.67
CA SER A 190 11.26 -5.02 -10.47
C SER A 190 11.45 -5.56 -9.06
N ASP A 191 12.22 -6.65 -8.96
CA ASP A 191 12.51 -7.35 -7.71
C ASP A 191 14.02 -7.50 -7.48
N PRO A 192 14.48 -7.40 -6.22
CA PRO A 192 15.83 -7.80 -5.87
C PRO A 192 15.97 -9.33 -5.95
N ASP A 193 17.12 -9.78 -6.46
CA ASP A 193 17.41 -11.21 -6.56
C ASP A 193 18.87 -11.47 -6.17
N LYS A 194 19.09 -12.37 -5.17
CA LYS A 194 20.41 -12.70 -4.63
C LYS A 194 21.29 -13.50 -5.61
N ASP A 195 20.65 -14.18 -6.56
CA ASP A 195 21.34 -15.05 -7.52
C ASP A 195 21.73 -14.27 -8.79
N VAL A 196 21.32 -12.99 -8.89
CA VAL A 196 21.62 -12.10 -10.01
C VAL A 196 22.78 -11.17 -9.67
N GLN A 197 23.81 -11.18 -10.53
CA GLN A 197 24.87 -10.18 -10.52
C GLN A 197 24.56 -9.10 -11.58
N GLY A 198 24.26 -7.88 -11.14
CA GLY A 198 23.84 -6.80 -12.02
C GLY A 198 22.33 -6.84 -12.32
N TRP A 199 21.96 -6.77 -13.60
CA TRP A 199 20.58 -6.83 -14.06
C TRP A 199 20.26 -8.23 -14.57
N GLY A 200 19.15 -8.80 -14.10
CA GLY A 200 18.62 -10.08 -14.53
C GLY A 200 17.59 -9.97 -15.64
N VAL A 201 17.03 -11.11 -16.03
CA VAL A 201 15.92 -11.19 -16.97
C VAL A 201 14.61 -10.87 -16.22
N SER A 202 13.71 -10.13 -16.87
CA SER A 202 12.36 -9.84 -16.34
C SER A 202 12.36 -9.07 -15.02
N PHE A 203 12.94 -7.84 -15.01
CA PHE A 203 12.82 -6.89 -13.90
C PHE A 203 13.51 -7.32 -12.58
N THR A 204 14.59 -8.10 -12.65
CA THR A 204 15.38 -8.45 -11.47
C THR A 204 16.71 -7.72 -11.42
N PHE A 205 17.19 -7.41 -10.21
CA PHE A 205 18.47 -6.72 -9.99
C PHE A 205 19.21 -7.24 -8.76
N GLY A 206 20.54 -7.30 -8.87
CA GLY A 206 21.41 -7.80 -7.82
C GLY A 206 21.88 -6.75 -6.82
N ALA A 207 22.58 -7.20 -5.77
CA ALA A 207 23.10 -6.35 -4.71
C ALA A 207 24.08 -5.27 -5.21
N GLU A 208 24.83 -5.56 -6.27
CA GLU A 208 25.76 -4.59 -6.87
C GLU A 208 25.04 -3.38 -7.49
N VAL A 209 23.86 -3.62 -8.11
CA VAL A 209 23.01 -2.57 -8.66
C VAL A 209 22.51 -1.64 -7.56
N VAL A 210 22.06 -2.23 -6.43
CA VAL A 210 21.64 -1.46 -5.25
C VAL A 210 22.76 -0.56 -4.75
N ALA A 211 23.95 -1.11 -4.53
CA ALA A 211 25.09 -0.35 -4.01
C ALA A 211 25.52 0.80 -4.97
N LYS A 212 25.55 0.53 -6.27
CA LYS A 212 25.87 1.55 -7.28
C LYS A 212 24.82 2.66 -7.34
N PHE A 213 23.54 2.30 -7.24
CA PHE A 213 22.43 3.26 -7.25
C PHE A 213 22.49 4.19 -6.03
N LEU A 214 22.64 3.63 -4.83
CA LEU A 214 22.72 4.40 -3.59
C LEU A 214 23.93 5.35 -3.62
N HIS A 215 25.11 4.85 -3.99
CA HIS A 215 26.30 5.68 -4.10
C HIS A 215 26.14 6.80 -5.13
N LYS A 216 25.57 6.50 -6.31
CA LYS A 216 25.39 7.48 -7.40
C LYS A 216 24.48 8.64 -6.98
N HIS A 217 23.46 8.36 -6.16
CA HIS A 217 22.43 9.33 -5.79
C HIS A 217 22.57 9.87 -4.36
N ASP A 218 23.66 9.54 -3.67
CA ASP A 218 23.92 9.91 -2.26
C ASP A 218 22.78 9.48 -1.32
N LEU A 219 22.27 8.26 -1.51
CA LEU A 219 21.22 7.64 -0.72
C LEU A 219 21.79 6.54 0.18
N ASP A 220 21.09 6.23 1.29
CA ASP A 220 21.54 5.26 2.27
C ASP A 220 20.72 3.95 2.23
N LEU A 221 19.42 4.03 1.89
CA LEU A 221 18.51 2.90 1.93
C LEU A 221 17.49 2.95 0.79
N ILE A 222 17.16 1.77 0.25
CA ILE A 222 15.95 1.57 -0.57
C ILE A 222 14.90 0.89 0.30
N CYS A 223 13.70 1.48 0.41
CA CYS A 223 12.53 0.86 1.02
C CYS A 223 11.52 0.52 -0.06
N ARG A 224 11.11 -0.75 -0.14
CA ARG A 224 10.18 -1.23 -1.15
C ARG A 224 9.16 -2.21 -0.58
N ALA A 225 8.10 -2.51 -1.34
CA ALA A 225 7.06 -3.45 -0.97
C ALA A 225 7.01 -4.67 -1.93
N ARG A 226 5.84 -5.05 -2.43
CA ARG A 226 5.53 -5.99 -3.51
C ARG A 226 5.76 -7.48 -3.21
N GLN A 227 6.81 -7.89 -2.51
CA GLN A 227 7.09 -9.29 -2.23
C GLN A 227 6.66 -9.68 -0.82
N VAL A 228 6.02 -10.86 -0.71
CA VAL A 228 5.71 -11.47 0.59
C VAL A 228 7.01 -11.94 1.22
N VAL A 229 7.24 -11.54 2.47
CA VAL A 229 8.38 -11.96 3.28
C VAL A 229 7.88 -12.51 4.61
N GLU A 230 8.55 -13.54 5.16
CA GLU A 230 8.07 -14.34 6.28
C GLU A 230 7.84 -13.49 7.54
N ASP A 231 8.79 -12.65 7.92
CA ASP A 231 8.74 -11.80 9.12
C ASP A 231 8.07 -10.44 8.90
N GLY A 232 7.51 -10.18 7.70
CA GLY A 232 6.93 -8.90 7.32
C GLY A 232 7.96 -7.87 6.83
N TYR A 233 9.25 -8.10 7.01
CA TYR A 233 10.35 -7.34 6.42
C TYR A 233 11.57 -8.21 6.17
N GLU A 234 12.34 -7.87 5.15
CA GLU A 234 13.58 -8.58 4.80
C GLU A 234 14.60 -7.59 4.28
N PHE A 235 15.84 -7.70 4.77
CA PHE A 235 16.96 -6.91 4.27
C PHE A 235 17.71 -7.62 3.14
N PHE A 236 18.14 -6.83 2.17
CA PHE A 236 18.93 -7.25 1.03
C PHE A 236 20.15 -6.35 0.87
N ALA A 237 21.16 -6.80 0.08
CA ALA A 237 22.36 -6.02 -0.27
C ALA A 237 23.06 -5.39 0.96
N LYS A 238 23.36 -6.19 1.99
CA LYS A 238 24.04 -5.72 3.21
C LYS A 238 23.33 -4.54 3.89
N TRP A 239 22.02 -4.67 4.11
CA TRP A 239 21.15 -3.67 4.76
C TRP A 239 20.87 -2.41 3.93
N GLN A 240 21.22 -2.42 2.64
CA GLN A 240 21.01 -1.28 1.74
C GLN A 240 19.64 -1.26 1.05
N LEU A 241 18.89 -2.36 1.14
CA LEU A 241 17.51 -2.44 0.69
C LEU A 241 16.68 -3.20 1.72
N VAL A 242 15.50 -2.71 2.01
CA VAL A 242 14.49 -3.39 2.81
C VAL A 242 13.23 -3.61 2.00
N THR A 243 12.76 -4.86 1.95
CA THR A 243 11.41 -5.22 1.52
C THR A 243 10.49 -5.18 2.73
N LEU A 244 9.41 -4.41 2.66
CA LEU A 244 8.43 -4.24 3.73
C LEU A 244 7.07 -4.76 3.27
N PHE A 245 6.51 -5.71 3.99
CA PHE A 245 5.23 -6.32 3.67
C PHE A 245 4.29 -6.25 4.88
N SER A 246 3.17 -5.54 4.77
CA SER A 246 2.34 -5.20 5.93
C SER A 246 1.04 -6.01 6.05
N ALA A 247 0.82 -7.01 5.18
CA ALA A 247 -0.37 -7.85 5.19
C ALA A 247 -0.08 -9.24 5.81
N PRO A 248 -0.38 -9.48 7.12
CA PRO A 248 -0.16 -10.78 7.74
C PRO A 248 -1.11 -11.83 7.17
N ASN A 249 -0.67 -13.09 7.11
CA ASN A 249 -1.44 -14.22 6.58
C ASN A 249 -2.00 -13.94 5.17
N TYR A 250 -1.12 -13.52 4.27
CA TYR A 250 -1.48 -13.05 2.94
C TYR A 250 -2.30 -14.08 2.17
N CYS A 251 -3.44 -13.65 1.62
CA CYS A 251 -4.43 -14.47 0.91
C CYS A 251 -4.98 -15.65 1.73
N GLY A 252 -4.70 -15.73 3.03
CA GLY A 252 -5.04 -16.89 3.87
C GLY A 252 -4.26 -18.16 3.50
N LYS A 253 -3.16 -18.03 2.76
CA LYS A 253 -2.29 -19.14 2.27
C LYS A 253 -0.87 -19.07 2.83
N PHE A 254 -0.40 -17.88 3.17
CA PHE A 254 0.93 -17.65 3.72
C PHE A 254 0.83 -17.42 5.22
N ASP A 255 1.74 -18.02 6.00
CA ASP A 255 1.83 -17.84 7.45
C ASP A 255 2.72 -16.63 7.82
N ASN A 256 2.92 -15.70 6.89
CA ASN A 256 3.77 -14.54 7.06
C ASN A 256 3.22 -13.57 8.10
N SER A 257 4.12 -12.91 8.81
CA SER A 257 3.83 -11.70 9.59
C SER A 257 3.68 -10.50 8.65
N GLY A 258 3.08 -9.44 9.14
CA GLY A 258 3.18 -8.11 8.55
C GLY A 258 4.16 -7.25 9.33
N ALA A 259 4.73 -6.22 8.73
CA ALA A 259 5.56 -5.26 9.42
C ALA A 259 5.25 -3.82 9.02
N MET A 260 5.53 -2.91 9.93
CA MET A 260 5.56 -1.47 9.74
C MET A 260 6.94 -0.95 10.11
N MET A 261 7.52 -0.08 9.32
CA MET A 261 8.78 0.60 9.60
C MET A 261 8.51 2.02 10.09
N SER A 262 9.07 2.37 11.24
CA SER A 262 9.10 3.75 11.74
C SER A 262 10.48 4.34 11.50
N VAL A 263 10.51 5.54 10.94
CA VAL A 263 11.73 6.34 10.71
C VAL A 263 11.64 7.55 11.63
N ASP A 264 12.62 7.73 12.50
CA ASP A 264 12.70 8.89 13.41
C ASP A 264 13.55 10.04 12.81
N GLU A 265 13.61 11.19 13.48
CA GLU A 265 14.37 12.36 13.00
C GLU A 265 15.86 12.07 12.68
N PRO A 266 16.63 11.27 13.46
CA PRO A 266 17.97 10.86 13.07
C PRO A 266 18.02 9.75 12.02
N LEU A 267 16.91 9.42 11.36
CA LEU A 267 16.76 8.37 10.35
C LEU A 267 17.01 6.93 10.86
N MET A 268 16.86 6.71 12.16
CA MET A 268 16.87 5.36 12.72
C MET A 268 15.59 4.64 12.35
N CYS A 269 15.73 3.47 11.74
CA CYS A 269 14.60 2.62 11.34
C CYS A 269 14.31 1.57 12.42
N SER A 270 13.07 1.50 12.86
CA SER A 270 12.57 0.49 13.79
C SER A 270 11.36 -0.23 13.19
N PHE A 271 11.15 -1.51 13.56
CA PHE A 271 10.10 -2.33 12.96
C PHE A 271 9.10 -2.78 14.02
N GLN A 272 7.81 -2.60 13.70
CA GLN A 272 6.71 -3.17 14.46
C GLN A 272 6.13 -4.36 13.68
N ILE A 273 6.14 -5.55 14.32
CA ILE A 273 5.69 -6.79 13.70
C ILE A 273 4.21 -7.03 14.02
N LEU A 274 3.44 -7.30 12.98
CA LEU A 274 2.03 -7.66 13.04
C LEU A 274 1.90 -9.18 12.83
N LYS A 275 1.71 -9.93 13.91
CA LYS A 275 1.56 -11.39 13.84
C LYS A 275 0.16 -11.77 13.35
N PRO A 276 0.02 -12.86 12.55
CA PRO A 276 -1.28 -13.40 12.21
C PRO A 276 -2.04 -13.77 13.49
N THR A 277 -3.34 -13.47 13.53
CA THR A 277 -4.20 -13.91 14.63
C THR A 277 -4.40 -15.41 14.56
N ASP A 278 -4.02 -16.14 15.60
CA ASP A 278 -4.30 -17.57 15.77
C ASP A 278 -5.79 -17.83 15.66
N LYS A 279 -6.24 -18.49 14.58
CA LYS A 279 -7.65 -18.87 14.37
C LYS A 279 -8.20 -19.80 15.47
N ASN A 280 -7.36 -20.29 16.39
CA ASN A 280 -7.72 -21.26 17.44
C ASN A 280 -7.97 -20.64 18.82
N LYS A 281 -7.74 -19.35 19.05
CA LYS A 281 -7.99 -18.73 20.38
C LYS A 281 -9.42 -18.28 20.62
N GLY A 282 -10.34 -18.46 19.66
CA GLY A 282 -11.76 -18.03 19.76
C GLY A 282 -12.75 -19.10 20.20
N ARG A 283 -12.38 -20.33 20.49
CA ARG A 283 -13.26 -21.36 21.05
C ARG A 283 -12.89 -21.68 22.50
N HIS A 284 -13.23 -20.82 23.43
CA HIS A 284 -13.47 -21.22 24.80
C HIS A 284 -14.72 -22.11 24.83
N ILE A 285 -14.51 -23.43 24.72
CA ILE A 285 -15.52 -24.43 25.06
C ILE A 285 -15.59 -24.41 26.59
N THR A 286 -16.58 -23.75 27.14
CA THR A 286 -16.97 -23.94 28.55
C THR A 286 -17.41 -25.39 28.70
N PRO A 287 -16.79 -26.20 29.59
CA PRO A 287 -17.24 -27.53 29.84
C PRO A 287 -18.65 -27.50 30.45
N PRO A 288 -19.52 -28.48 30.14
CA PRO A 288 -20.87 -28.49 30.69
C PRO A 288 -20.80 -28.65 32.22
N ARG A 289 -21.50 -27.80 32.95
CA ARG A 289 -21.74 -27.92 34.39
C ARG A 289 -22.53 -29.20 34.64
N ASN A 290 -21.85 -30.22 35.11
CA ASN A 290 -22.53 -31.40 35.71
C ASN A 290 -23.18 -30.99 37.03
N SER A 291 -24.50 -30.82 37.00
CA SER A 291 -25.32 -30.78 38.19
C SER A 291 -25.48 -32.18 38.74
N ALA A 292 -24.62 -32.59 39.64
CA ALA A 292 -24.89 -33.75 40.49
C ALA A 292 -25.87 -33.36 41.59
N LYS A 293 -27.13 -33.77 41.44
CA LYS A 293 -28.07 -33.80 42.56
C LYS A 293 -27.63 -34.90 43.53
N ALA A 294 -27.20 -34.53 44.73
CA ALA A 294 -27.14 -35.43 45.86
C ALA A 294 -28.57 -35.72 46.32
N LYS A 295 -28.99 -36.98 46.33
CA LYS A 295 -30.08 -37.52 47.14
C LYS A 295 -29.46 -38.40 48.23
N LYS A 296 -29.80 -38.01 49.48
CA LYS A 296 -29.75 -38.71 50.77
C LYS A 296 -28.42 -39.31 51.19
#